data_ef4ae4890f1d0c67ee9351735d22e4a1
#
_entry.id   ef4ae4890f1d0c67ee9351735d22e4a1
#
_cell.length_a   1.000
_cell.length_b   1.000
_cell.length_c   1.000
_cell.angle_alpha   90.00
_cell.angle_beta   90.00
_cell.angle_gamma   90.00
#
_symmetry.space_group_name_H-M   'P 1'
#
loop_
_entity.id
_entity.type
_entity.pdbx_description
1 polymer ?
#
loop_
_entity_poly.entity_id
_entity_poly.type
_entity_poly.pdbx_seq_one_letter_code
_entity_poly.pdbx_strand_id
1 'polypeptide(L)' 'MHLRGQIIDIPNQRIFPGVIEIADGKIVAVREDQAVTDPGYLCPGFIDAHV' A
#
# COMPACT_ATOMS: atom_id res chain seq x y z
N MET A 1 8.51 2.94 8.65
CA MET A 1 8.90 2.93 7.23
C MET A 1 7.68 3.23 6.37
N HIS A 2 7.88 4.03 5.36
CA HIS A 2 6.80 4.41 4.45
C HIS A 2 7.13 3.93 3.05
N LEU A 3 6.15 3.32 2.40
CA LEU A 3 6.25 2.92 1.00
C LEU A 3 5.24 3.73 0.20
N ARG A 4 5.67 4.24 -0.93
CA ARG A 4 4.82 5.04 -1.82
C ARG A 4 4.69 4.36 -3.16
N GLY A 5 3.52 4.44 -3.74
CA GLY A 5 3.31 3.87 -5.06
C GLY A 5 1.84 3.67 -5.34
N GLN A 6 1.58 2.85 -6.37
CA GLN A 6 0.21 2.52 -6.75
C GLN A 6 -0.24 1.34 -5.92
N ILE A 7 -1.20 1.56 -5.03
CA ILE A 7 -1.67 0.54 -4.11
C ILE A 7 -2.73 -0.30 -4.79
N ILE A 8 -2.53 -1.61 -4.79
CA ILE A 8 -3.47 -2.55 -5.38
C ILE A 8 -4.34 -3.11 -4.27
N ASP A 9 -5.62 -2.75 -4.31
CA ASP A 9 -6.59 -3.18 -3.32
C ASP A 9 -7.45 -4.28 -3.95
N ILE A 10 -7.05 -5.52 -3.76
CA ILE A 10 -7.68 -6.66 -4.41
C ILE A 10 -9.13 -6.84 -3.94
N PRO A 11 -9.45 -6.80 -2.64
CA PRO A 11 -10.83 -6.97 -2.20
C PRO A 11 -11.80 -5.99 -2.82
N ASN A 12 -11.37 -4.75 -3.05
CA ASN A 12 -12.23 -3.71 -3.62
C ASN A 12 -11.97 -3.49 -5.10
N GLN A 13 -11.04 -4.27 -5.68
CA GLN A 13 -10.70 -4.17 -7.10
C GLN A 13 -10.33 -2.75 -7.50
N ARG A 14 -9.50 -2.11 -6.70
CA ARG A 14 -9.07 -0.73 -6.93
C ARG A 14 -7.55 -0.66 -7.02
N ILE A 15 -7.08 0.30 -7.80
CA ILE A 15 -5.68 0.71 -7.80
C ILE A 15 -5.66 2.22 -7.61
N PHE A 16 -4.91 2.69 -6.62
CA PHE A 16 -4.87 4.11 -6.34
C PHE A 16 -3.47 4.51 -5.84
N PRO A 17 -3.06 5.75 -6.08
CA PRO A 17 -1.79 6.26 -5.55
C PRO A 17 -1.91 6.44 -4.05
N GLY A 18 -0.89 6.02 -3.31
CA GLY A 18 -0.97 6.14 -1.87
C GLY A 18 0.32 5.81 -1.15
N VAL A 19 0.21 5.77 0.17
CA VAL A 19 1.32 5.52 1.07
C VAL A 19 0.93 4.40 2.02
N ILE A 20 1.84 3.46 2.20
CA ILE A 20 1.69 2.40 3.19
C ILE A 20 2.72 2.64 4.29
N GLU A 21 2.25 2.69 5.52
CA GLU A 21 3.13 2.83 6.66
C GLU A 21 3.34 1.48 7.33
N ILE A 22 4.61 1.14 7.56
CA ILE A 22 4.98 -0.15 8.13
C ILE A 22 5.78 0.09 9.40
N ALA A 23 5.45 -0.64 10.47
CA ALA A 23 6.17 -0.64 11.71
C ALA A 23 6.28 -2.07 12.23
N ASP A 24 7.48 -2.46 12.66
CA ASP A 24 7.75 -3.80 13.19
C ASP A 24 7.36 -4.91 12.21
N GLY A 25 7.57 -4.67 10.92
CA GLY A 25 7.24 -5.64 9.89
C GLY A 25 5.76 -5.78 9.60
N LYS A 26 4.93 -4.88 10.13
CA LYS A 26 3.48 -4.94 9.94
C LYS A 26 2.97 -3.64 9.34
N ILE A 27 1.94 -3.75 8.53
CA ILE A 27 1.26 -2.58 7.99
C ILE A 27 0.40 -1.97 9.08
N VAL A 28 0.68 -0.71 9.42
CA VAL A 28 -0.08 -0.01 10.45
C VAL A 28 -1.04 1.02 9.87
N ALA A 29 -0.80 1.45 8.63
CA ALA A 29 -1.70 2.42 7.99
C ALA A 29 -1.57 2.33 6.47
N VAL A 30 -2.67 2.56 5.78
CA VAL A 30 -2.70 2.70 4.32
C VAL A 30 -3.52 3.94 4.01
N ARG A 31 -2.95 4.86 3.23
CA ARG A 31 -3.64 6.11 2.90
C ARG A 31 -3.56 6.38 1.42
N GLU A 32 -4.66 6.84 0.87
CA GLU A 32 -4.69 7.33 -0.49
C GLU A 32 -4.10 8.74 -0.53
N ASP A 33 -3.19 8.98 -1.49
CA ASP A 33 -2.54 10.28 -1.62
C ASP A 33 -2.30 10.56 -3.09
N GLN A 34 -3.06 11.49 -3.64
CA GLN A 34 -3.00 11.81 -5.06
C GLN A 34 -1.69 12.46 -5.45
N ALA A 35 -0.90 12.93 -4.49
CA ALA A 35 0.40 13.52 -4.78
C ALA A 35 1.47 12.46 -5.05
N VAL A 36 1.20 11.19 -4.77
CA VAL A 36 2.15 10.12 -5.03
C VAL A 36 2.17 9.82 -6.53
N THR A 37 3.35 9.97 -7.13
CA THR A 37 3.54 9.72 -8.56
C THR A 37 4.48 8.55 -8.83
N ASP A 38 4.91 7.85 -7.80
CA ASP A 38 5.80 6.71 -7.94
C ASP A 38 5.12 5.62 -8.76
N PRO A 39 5.79 5.07 -9.78
CA PRO A 39 5.15 4.10 -10.67
C PRO A 39 5.09 2.68 -10.12
N GLY A 40 5.80 2.39 -9.04
CA GLY A 40 5.82 1.03 -8.50
C GLY A 40 4.48 0.64 -7.92
N TYR A 41 4.19 -0.67 -7.95
CA TYR A 41 2.95 -1.21 -7.40
C TYR A 41 3.19 -1.77 -6.02
N LEU A 42 2.23 -1.54 -5.12
CA LEU A 42 2.25 -2.04 -3.75
C LEU A 42 0.99 -2.87 -3.52
N CYS A 43 1.15 -4.04 -2.95
CA CYS A 43 0.02 -4.94 -2.68
C CYS A 43 -0.03 -5.25 -1.18
N PRO A 44 -0.76 -4.45 -0.39
CA PRO A 44 -0.78 -4.64 1.06
C PRO A 44 -1.24 -6.02 1.51
N GLY A 45 -2.22 -6.58 0.80
CA GLY A 45 -2.70 -7.91 1.14
C GLY A 45 -1.63 -8.96 1.02
N PHE A 46 -0.72 -8.78 0.09
CA PHE A 46 0.37 -9.72 -0.12
C PHE A 46 1.40 -9.62 1.00
N ILE A 47 1.71 -8.40 1.40
CA ILE A 47 2.68 -8.16 2.47
C ILE A 47 2.14 -8.69 3.79
N ASP A 48 0.84 -8.55 4.02
CA ASP A 48 0.19 -8.90 5.27
C ASP A 48 -0.37 -10.32 5.26
N ALA A 49 -0.10 -11.07 4.23
CA ALA A 49 -0.69 -12.41 4.06
C ALA A 49 0.16 -13.48 4.72
N HIS A 50 0.42 -13.31 5.98
CA HIS A 50 1.23 -14.26 6.71
C HIS A 50 0.40 -15.32 7.44
N VAL A 51 -0.82 -15.28 7.27
CA VAL A 51 -1.79 -16.13 8.00
C VAL A 51 -1.40 -17.58 8.12
#